data_15ff965c95fe09abf34793364337674d
#
_entry.id   15ff965c95fe09abf34793364337674d
#
_cell.length_a   1.000
_cell.length_b   1.000
_cell.length_c   1.000
_cell.angle_alpha   90.00
_cell.angle_beta   90.00
_cell.angle_gamma   90.00
#
_symmetry.space_group_name_H-M   'P 1'
#
loop_
_entity.id
_entity.type
_entity.pdbx_description
1 polymer ?
#
loop_
_entity_poly.entity_id
_entity_poly.type
_entity_poly.pdbx_seq_one_letter_code
_entity_poly.pdbx_strand_id
1 'polypeptide(L)'
;MVFPAGKYLSGALFFPRGVSLRVEKNAFLQGTANPEDYPVISTRFEGIERFWKCAFLNFDQSEGVSVSGQGTIDGNGLEWNKIDFGTTGRPRLICLTGCDGGSISGLHLQNQASWCVHVLYTRGFTIDGLDIRAIEYIPSSDGIDIDSCSDVYIARTYISVHDDDISIKSGKDEDGRRVGRPSENILIEDCHFAYGHGAVTMGSEISGGIRNVTTRRCRIDGDNWGPIRFKSQPPRGGWVENITFEDLEIADTRSILDVNLEWRAGRDRSVPVFADPVTQLRNIVIRRVHAKARSLGVVSGFSVSPFGEDAFHFEDCVFEAETGLSLRNADAVRFDGVQFIVHDGPTFLPIRTTP
;
A
#
# COMPACT_ATOMS: atom_id res chain seq x y z
N MET A 1 -2.88 25.12 -12.91
CA MET A 1 -3.54 24.63 -14.18
C MET A 1 -4.95 24.19 -13.88
N VAL A 2 -5.90 24.42 -14.77
CA VAL A 2 -7.32 24.02 -14.59
C VAL A 2 -7.78 23.27 -15.84
N PHE A 3 -8.43 22.13 -15.64
CA PHE A 3 -9.20 21.42 -16.65
C PHE A 3 -10.68 21.63 -16.35
N PRO A 4 -11.40 22.51 -17.09
CA PRO A 4 -12.83 22.69 -16.93
C PRO A 4 -13.61 21.48 -17.46
N ALA A 5 -14.94 21.48 -17.32
CA ALA A 5 -15.79 20.41 -17.84
C ALA A 5 -15.49 20.10 -19.31
N GLY A 6 -15.23 18.83 -19.63
CA GLY A 6 -14.83 18.37 -20.97
C GLY A 6 -14.04 17.08 -20.93
N LYS A 7 -13.73 16.54 -22.11
CA LYS A 7 -12.89 15.34 -22.27
C LYS A 7 -11.54 15.72 -22.83
N TYR A 8 -10.49 15.25 -22.18
CA TYR A 8 -9.11 15.55 -22.51
C TYR A 8 -8.32 14.25 -22.63
N LEU A 9 -7.53 14.11 -23.67
CA LEU A 9 -6.60 13.00 -23.88
C LEU A 9 -5.20 13.58 -23.96
N SER A 10 -4.27 13.03 -23.17
CA SER A 10 -2.89 13.51 -23.13
C SER A 10 -1.91 12.36 -22.85
N GLY A 11 -0.67 12.51 -23.30
CA GLY A 11 0.47 11.80 -22.75
C GLY A 11 0.85 12.33 -21.37
N ALA A 12 2.05 11.97 -20.91
CA ALA A 12 2.55 12.39 -19.61
C ALA A 12 2.62 13.92 -19.46
N LEU A 13 2.15 14.43 -18.33
CA LEU A 13 2.19 15.84 -17.99
C LEU A 13 3.19 16.07 -16.85
N PHE A 14 4.06 17.06 -17.03
CA PHE A 14 5.02 17.48 -16.02
C PHE A 14 4.65 18.89 -15.54
N PHE A 15 4.39 18.99 -14.24
CA PHE A 15 4.01 20.26 -13.63
C PHE A 15 5.24 21.01 -13.12
N PRO A 16 5.47 22.25 -13.57
CA PRO A 16 6.52 23.09 -13.00
C PRO A 16 6.32 23.28 -11.48
N ARG A 17 7.41 23.51 -10.77
CA ARG A 17 7.36 23.79 -9.32
C ARG A 17 6.37 24.91 -8.99
N GLY A 18 5.55 24.69 -7.96
CA GLY A 18 4.53 25.63 -7.53
C GLY A 18 3.26 25.65 -8.38
N VAL A 19 3.19 24.84 -9.44
CA VAL A 19 1.97 24.73 -10.25
C VAL A 19 1.06 23.64 -9.71
N SER A 20 -0.11 24.04 -9.23
CA SER A 20 -1.18 23.15 -8.80
C SER A 20 -2.10 22.75 -9.95
N LEU A 21 -2.78 21.61 -9.80
CA LEU A 21 -3.75 21.09 -10.76
C LEU A 21 -5.17 21.10 -10.16
N ARG A 22 -6.12 21.58 -10.94
CA ARG A 22 -7.55 21.47 -10.65
C ARG A 22 -8.27 20.80 -11.81
N VAL A 23 -8.95 19.69 -11.53
CA VAL A 23 -9.81 18.97 -12.49
C VAL A 23 -11.26 19.18 -12.05
N GLU A 24 -11.99 20.03 -12.76
CA GLU A 24 -13.32 20.45 -12.35
C GLU A 24 -14.36 19.34 -12.52
N LYS A 25 -15.51 19.49 -11.87
CA LYS A 25 -16.64 18.57 -12.02
C LYS A 25 -16.99 18.42 -13.52
N ASN A 26 -17.22 17.17 -13.93
CA ASN A 26 -17.46 16.77 -15.34
C ASN A 26 -16.24 16.96 -16.28
N ALA A 27 -15.07 17.26 -15.78
CA ALA A 27 -13.84 17.09 -16.53
C ALA A 27 -13.39 15.62 -16.47
N PHE A 28 -12.99 15.07 -17.61
CA PHE A 28 -12.46 13.72 -17.75
C PHE A 28 -11.10 13.79 -18.43
N LEU A 29 -10.04 13.58 -17.67
CA LEU A 29 -8.65 13.64 -18.14
C LEU A 29 -8.12 12.22 -18.27
N GLN A 30 -7.88 11.76 -19.49
CA GLN A 30 -7.42 10.41 -19.79
C GLN A 30 -5.99 10.39 -20.32
N GLY A 31 -5.21 9.44 -19.82
CA GLY A 31 -3.88 9.13 -20.35
C GLY A 31 -3.95 8.36 -21.67
N THR A 32 -3.06 8.65 -22.60
CA THR A 32 -2.86 7.79 -23.78
C THR A 32 -2.28 6.44 -23.36
N ALA A 33 -2.48 5.41 -24.17
CA ALA A 33 -1.80 4.14 -24.01
C ALA A 33 -0.63 3.96 -25.00
N ASN A 34 -0.12 5.06 -25.55
CA ASN A 34 1.08 5.02 -26.38
C ASN A 34 2.34 5.13 -25.53
N PRO A 35 3.22 4.11 -25.51
CA PRO A 35 4.44 4.13 -24.71
C PRO A 35 5.41 5.29 -25.02
N GLU A 36 5.37 5.85 -26.21
CA GLU A 36 6.23 6.97 -26.60
C GLU A 36 5.83 8.29 -25.93
N ASP A 37 4.58 8.41 -25.49
CA ASP A 37 4.07 9.59 -24.79
C ASP A 37 4.53 9.66 -23.31
N TYR A 38 5.26 8.63 -22.86
CA TYR A 38 5.74 8.50 -21.47
C TYR A 38 7.25 8.28 -21.45
N PRO A 39 8.04 9.35 -21.41
CA PRO A 39 9.50 9.24 -21.36
C PRO A 39 9.98 8.45 -20.15
N VAL A 40 11.08 7.75 -20.33
CA VAL A 40 11.77 7.04 -19.26
C VAL A 40 12.61 8.04 -18.48
N ILE A 41 12.41 8.07 -17.17
CA ILE A 41 13.10 8.99 -16.26
C ILE A 41 13.81 8.22 -15.15
N SER A 42 14.77 8.84 -14.47
CA SER A 42 15.32 8.33 -13.24
C SER A 42 14.28 8.54 -12.11
N THR A 43 13.86 7.46 -11.48
CA THR A 43 12.85 7.48 -10.41
C THR A 43 13.03 6.23 -9.55
N ARG A 44 12.25 6.12 -8.46
CA ARG A 44 12.12 4.86 -7.73
C ARG A 44 10.84 4.14 -8.16
N PHE A 45 10.95 2.83 -8.42
CA PHE A 45 9.82 1.94 -8.62
C PHE A 45 10.12 0.56 -8.01
N GLU A 46 9.13 -0.03 -7.33
CA GLU A 46 9.32 -1.26 -6.53
C GLU A 46 10.54 -1.18 -5.58
N GLY A 47 10.71 -0.01 -4.95
CA GLY A 47 11.73 0.23 -3.93
C GLY A 47 13.16 0.38 -4.44
N ILE A 48 13.41 0.37 -5.74
CA ILE A 48 14.73 0.50 -6.35
C ILE A 48 14.80 1.78 -7.18
N GLU A 49 15.86 2.57 -7.01
CA GLU A 49 16.15 3.72 -7.86
C GLU A 49 16.63 3.23 -9.23
N ARG A 50 15.86 3.54 -10.26
CA ARG A 50 16.05 2.97 -11.60
C ARG A 50 15.46 3.89 -12.68
N PHE A 51 15.75 3.58 -13.93
CA PHE A 51 15.05 4.15 -15.06
C PHE A 51 13.71 3.46 -15.27
N TRP A 52 12.62 4.23 -15.27
CA TRP A 52 11.26 3.75 -15.42
C TRP A 52 10.39 4.76 -16.15
N LYS A 53 9.28 4.33 -16.75
CA LYS A 53 8.32 5.27 -17.34
C LYS A 53 7.84 6.25 -16.30
N CYS A 54 7.80 7.54 -16.67
CA CYS A 54 7.21 8.57 -15.83
C CYS A 54 5.73 8.27 -15.56
N ALA A 55 5.14 8.95 -14.58
CA ALA A 55 3.71 8.87 -14.34
C ALA A 55 2.92 9.64 -15.41
N PHE A 56 1.61 9.44 -15.46
CA PHE A 56 0.75 10.29 -16.27
C PHE A 56 0.81 11.75 -15.78
N LEU A 57 0.72 11.97 -14.47
CA LEU A 57 0.89 13.29 -13.86
C LEU A 57 2.12 13.29 -12.95
N ASN A 58 3.06 14.19 -13.20
CA ASN A 58 4.34 14.23 -12.50
C ASN A 58 4.54 15.58 -11.81
N PHE A 59 4.77 15.54 -10.49
CA PHE A 59 5.09 16.69 -9.65
C PHE A 59 6.44 16.43 -8.98
N ASP A 60 7.42 17.29 -9.23
CA ASP A 60 8.76 17.10 -8.71
C ASP A 60 9.20 18.31 -7.90
N GLN A 61 9.71 18.07 -6.69
CA GLN A 61 10.29 19.05 -5.77
C GLN A 61 9.43 20.32 -5.62
N SER A 62 8.11 20.17 -5.53
CA SER A 62 7.17 21.27 -5.38
C SER A 62 6.82 21.53 -3.92
N GLU A 63 6.67 22.80 -3.57
CA GLU A 63 6.21 23.22 -2.25
C GLU A 63 4.72 23.54 -2.29
N GLY A 64 3.93 23.00 -1.32
CA GLY A 64 2.50 23.29 -1.16
C GLY A 64 1.65 22.95 -2.38
N VAL A 65 2.06 22.00 -3.22
CA VAL A 65 1.33 21.62 -4.43
C VAL A 65 -0.05 21.05 -4.11
N SER A 66 -1.07 21.48 -4.86
CA SER A 66 -2.44 20.96 -4.74
C SER A 66 -2.90 20.29 -6.04
N VAL A 67 -3.38 19.06 -5.92
CA VAL A 67 -4.07 18.33 -6.99
C VAL A 67 -5.51 18.12 -6.54
N SER A 68 -6.49 18.83 -7.12
CA SER A 68 -7.82 18.90 -6.53
C SER A 68 -8.95 18.98 -7.54
N GLY A 69 -10.17 18.78 -7.08
CA GLY A 69 -11.38 18.95 -7.87
C GLY A 69 -12.42 17.86 -7.66
N GLN A 70 -13.37 17.76 -8.58
CA GLN A 70 -14.43 16.75 -8.58
C GLN A 70 -14.51 16.03 -9.94
N GLY A 71 -13.47 16.16 -10.75
CA GLY A 71 -13.37 15.51 -12.05
C GLY A 71 -12.72 14.14 -11.94
N THR A 72 -12.60 13.48 -13.09
CA THR A 72 -12.03 12.14 -13.22
C THR A 72 -10.67 12.18 -13.89
N ILE A 73 -9.71 11.44 -13.35
CA ILE A 73 -8.42 11.15 -13.98
C ILE A 73 -8.38 9.65 -14.26
N ASP A 74 -8.17 9.26 -15.51
CA ASP A 74 -8.22 7.89 -15.99
C ASP A 74 -6.86 7.48 -16.58
N GLY A 75 -6.28 6.41 -16.06
CA GLY A 75 -4.96 5.92 -16.49
C GLY A 75 -4.98 5.04 -17.74
N ASN A 76 -6.17 4.72 -18.27
CA ASN A 76 -6.33 3.86 -19.43
C ASN A 76 -5.66 2.46 -19.30
N GLY A 77 -5.65 1.93 -18.08
CA GLY A 77 -4.87 0.74 -17.68
C GLY A 77 -5.21 -0.52 -18.47
N LEU A 78 -6.45 -0.68 -18.93
CA LEU A 78 -6.82 -1.84 -19.77
C LEU A 78 -6.03 -1.87 -21.09
N GLU A 79 -5.82 -0.74 -21.71
CA GLU A 79 -5.04 -0.67 -22.95
C GLU A 79 -3.56 -0.91 -22.66
N TRP A 80 -3.04 -0.35 -21.56
CA TRP A 80 -1.68 -0.62 -21.09
C TRP A 80 -1.42 -2.10 -20.80
N ASN A 81 -2.41 -2.81 -20.28
CA ASN A 81 -2.25 -4.25 -19.95
C ASN A 81 -2.13 -5.15 -21.20
N LYS A 82 -2.43 -4.63 -22.40
CA LYS A 82 -2.29 -5.34 -23.67
C LYS A 82 -0.93 -5.12 -24.33
N ILE A 83 -0.11 -4.22 -23.80
CA ILE A 83 1.16 -3.79 -24.41
C ILE A 83 2.32 -4.52 -23.74
N ASP A 84 3.27 -5.03 -24.53
CA ASP A 84 4.56 -5.44 -24.04
C ASP A 84 5.41 -4.18 -23.75
N PHE A 85 5.61 -3.88 -22.49
CA PHE A 85 6.36 -2.71 -22.02
C PHE A 85 7.82 -3.02 -21.64
N GLY A 86 8.28 -4.24 -21.90
CA GLY A 86 9.67 -4.67 -21.68
C GLY A 86 10.14 -4.40 -20.24
N THR A 87 11.32 -3.80 -20.10
CA THR A 87 11.97 -3.55 -18.80
C THR A 87 11.65 -2.16 -18.19
N THR A 88 10.97 -1.28 -18.91
CA THR A 88 10.67 0.09 -18.48
C THR A 88 9.27 0.26 -17.88
N GLY A 89 8.49 -0.79 -17.88
CA GLY A 89 7.21 -0.94 -17.19
C GLY A 89 6.08 -0.04 -17.67
N ARG A 90 5.03 -0.02 -16.87
CA ARG A 90 3.82 0.79 -17.08
C ARG A 90 3.88 2.08 -16.25
N PRO A 91 3.22 3.17 -16.70
CA PRO A 91 3.20 4.42 -15.94
C PRO A 91 2.32 4.31 -14.69
N ARG A 92 2.73 4.99 -13.62
CA ARG A 92 1.85 5.32 -12.50
C ARG A 92 0.84 6.39 -12.94
N LEU A 93 -0.28 6.54 -12.22
CA LEU A 93 -1.24 7.59 -12.56
C LEU A 93 -0.74 8.97 -12.10
N ILE A 94 -0.41 9.11 -10.82
CA ILE A 94 0.11 10.36 -10.25
C ILE A 94 1.39 10.04 -9.47
N CYS A 95 2.45 10.82 -9.70
CA CYS A 95 3.67 10.72 -8.91
C CYS A 95 4.08 12.09 -8.36
N LEU A 96 4.25 12.14 -7.03
CA LEU A 96 4.76 13.31 -6.32
C LEU A 96 6.11 12.95 -5.72
N THR A 97 7.18 13.57 -6.21
CA THR A 97 8.55 13.24 -5.83
C THR A 97 9.20 14.42 -5.11
N GLY A 98 9.66 14.19 -3.86
CA GLY A 98 10.44 15.19 -3.12
C GLY A 98 9.68 16.48 -2.83
N CYS A 99 8.36 16.44 -2.74
CA CYS A 99 7.53 17.60 -2.42
C CYS A 99 7.60 17.94 -0.92
N ASP A 100 7.40 19.22 -0.58
CA ASP A 100 7.31 19.69 0.80
C ASP A 100 5.94 20.38 1.01
N GLY A 101 5.09 19.73 1.78
CA GLY A 101 3.69 20.12 1.90
C GLY A 101 2.87 19.83 0.65
N GLY A 102 1.56 20.03 0.76
CA GLY A 102 0.63 19.90 -0.35
C GLY A 102 -0.49 18.90 -0.10
N SER A 103 -1.32 18.72 -1.13
CA SER A 103 -2.49 17.86 -1.01
C SER A 103 -2.99 17.31 -2.33
N ILE A 104 -3.70 16.17 -2.24
CA ILE A 104 -4.55 15.67 -3.31
C ILE A 104 -5.95 15.43 -2.74
N SER A 105 -7.00 15.95 -3.40
CA SER A 105 -8.34 15.89 -2.81
C SER A 105 -9.51 15.91 -3.77
N GLY A 106 -10.58 15.19 -3.41
CA GLY A 106 -11.92 15.24 -3.99
C GLY A 106 -12.07 14.63 -5.38
N LEU A 107 -11.02 14.05 -5.94
CA LEU A 107 -10.96 13.52 -7.30
C LEU A 107 -11.46 12.07 -7.38
N HIS A 108 -11.96 11.71 -8.58
CA HIS A 108 -12.13 10.33 -9.00
C HIS A 108 -10.91 9.89 -9.80
N LEU A 109 -10.19 8.90 -9.28
CA LEU A 109 -9.00 8.32 -9.92
C LEU A 109 -9.33 6.89 -10.34
N GLN A 110 -9.07 6.56 -11.60
CA GLN A 110 -9.47 5.25 -12.08
C GLN A 110 -8.54 4.66 -13.14
N ASN A 111 -8.61 3.34 -13.27
CA ASN A 111 -7.99 2.57 -14.34
C ASN A 111 -6.50 2.88 -14.51
N GLN A 112 -5.79 3.01 -13.41
CA GLN A 112 -4.34 3.17 -13.42
C GLN A 112 -3.67 1.98 -14.11
N ALA A 113 -2.64 2.26 -14.89
CA ALA A 113 -1.86 1.21 -15.56
C ALA A 113 -0.93 0.47 -14.59
N SER A 114 -0.52 1.14 -13.51
CA SER A 114 0.28 0.64 -12.41
C SER A 114 -0.20 1.39 -11.15
N TRP A 115 0.62 1.63 -10.14
CA TRP A 115 0.27 2.37 -8.93
C TRP A 115 -0.50 3.67 -9.22
N CYS A 116 -1.59 3.93 -8.49
CA CYS A 116 -2.43 5.10 -8.73
C CYS A 116 -1.77 6.37 -8.21
N VAL A 117 -1.58 6.49 -6.91
CA VAL A 117 -0.93 7.66 -6.30
C VAL A 117 0.38 7.22 -5.65
N HIS A 118 1.51 7.60 -6.24
CA HIS A 118 2.83 7.36 -5.66
C HIS A 118 3.39 8.64 -5.05
N VAL A 119 3.46 8.66 -3.72
CA VAL A 119 4.10 9.74 -2.95
C VAL A 119 5.49 9.27 -2.57
N LEU A 120 6.51 9.90 -3.15
CA LEU A 120 7.91 9.49 -3.04
C LEU A 120 8.75 10.61 -2.43
N TYR A 121 9.52 10.30 -1.39
CA TYR A 121 10.45 11.25 -0.75
C TYR A 121 9.80 12.58 -0.31
N THR A 122 8.51 12.57 -0.04
CA THR A 122 7.70 13.76 0.26
C THR A 122 7.49 13.92 1.77
N ARG A 123 7.29 15.15 2.21
CA ARG A 123 6.99 15.47 3.60
C ARG A 123 5.74 16.35 3.72
N GLY A 124 4.95 16.14 4.80
CA GLY A 124 3.83 17.02 5.13
C GLY A 124 2.70 16.98 4.11
N PHE A 125 2.29 15.78 3.64
CA PHE A 125 1.33 15.65 2.53
C PHE A 125 -0.04 15.15 2.99
N THR A 126 -1.12 15.72 2.44
CA THR A 126 -2.50 15.33 2.74
C THR A 126 -3.18 14.69 1.54
N ILE A 127 -3.82 13.54 1.75
CA ILE A 127 -4.68 12.87 0.77
C ILE A 127 -6.08 12.77 1.37
N ASP A 128 -7.08 13.36 0.71
CA ASP A 128 -8.39 13.52 1.34
C ASP A 128 -9.56 13.39 0.36
N GLY A 129 -10.53 12.53 0.71
CA GLY A 129 -11.79 12.43 0.00
C GLY A 129 -11.66 11.97 -1.45
N LEU A 130 -10.73 11.07 -1.74
CA LEU A 130 -10.59 10.46 -3.08
C LEU A 130 -11.56 9.29 -3.25
N ASP A 131 -11.93 9.03 -4.51
CA ASP A 131 -12.57 7.80 -4.95
C ASP A 131 -11.63 7.12 -5.96
N ILE A 132 -10.95 6.04 -5.52
CA ILE A 132 -9.93 5.33 -6.33
C ILE A 132 -10.47 3.97 -6.73
N ARG A 133 -10.53 3.71 -8.05
CA ARG A 133 -11.06 2.46 -8.58
C ARG A 133 -10.21 1.90 -9.71
N ALA A 134 -9.75 0.67 -9.57
CA ALA A 134 -9.13 -0.06 -10.67
C ALA A 134 -10.02 -1.18 -11.16
N ILE A 135 -9.84 -1.54 -12.43
CA ILE A 135 -10.45 -2.73 -12.99
C ILE A 135 -9.72 -3.94 -12.41
N GLU A 136 -10.47 -4.96 -12.01
CA GLU A 136 -9.90 -6.26 -11.64
C GLU A 136 -8.99 -6.78 -12.74
N TYR A 137 -7.92 -7.48 -12.35
CA TYR A 137 -6.92 -8.12 -13.22
C TYR A 137 -5.83 -7.21 -13.82
N ILE A 138 -5.73 -5.94 -13.44
CA ILE A 138 -4.55 -5.14 -13.79
C ILE A 138 -3.50 -5.32 -12.69
N PRO A 139 -2.39 -6.04 -12.92
CA PRO A 139 -1.37 -6.27 -11.90
C PRO A 139 -0.73 -4.97 -11.43
N SER A 140 -0.36 -4.89 -10.14
CA SER A 140 0.27 -3.73 -9.52
C SER A 140 -0.57 -2.45 -9.66
N SER A 141 -1.89 -2.58 -9.59
CA SER A 141 -2.80 -1.43 -9.62
C SER A 141 -3.13 -0.94 -8.20
N ASP A 142 -2.11 -0.79 -7.36
CA ASP A 142 -2.21 -0.26 -6.01
C ASP A 142 -2.92 1.10 -5.98
N GLY A 143 -3.60 1.40 -4.88
CA GLY A 143 -4.31 2.68 -4.70
C GLY A 143 -3.37 3.81 -4.33
N ILE A 144 -2.73 3.72 -3.17
CA ILE A 144 -1.82 4.77 -2.67
C ILE A 144 -0.54 4.12 -2.16
N ASP A 145 0.60 4.53 -2.71
CA ASP A 145 1.92 4.10 -2.29
C ASP A 145 2.66 5.25 -1.63
N ILE A 146 2.93 5.13 -0.34
CA ILE A 146 3.73 6.09 0.44
C ILE A 146 5.14 5.52 0.59
N ASP A 147 6.11 6.08 -0.13
CA ASP A 147 7.47 5.54 -0.22
C ASP A 147 8.50 6.54 0.31
N SER A 148 9.12 6.23 1.44
CA SER A 148 10.14 7.05 2.11
C SER A 148 9.67 8.48 2.40
N CYS A 149 8.47 8.61 2.98
CA CYS A 149 7.79 9.86 3.27
C CYS A 149 7.61 10.09 4.76
N SER A 150 7.41 11.34 5.17
CA SER A 150 7.10 11.69 6.55
C SER A 150 5.91 12.67 6.66
N ASP A 151 5.21 12.57 7.80
CA ASP A 151 4.13 13.48 8.16
C ASP A 151 3.00 13.46 7.10
N VAL A 152 2.48 12.25 6.80
CA VAL A 152 1.43 12.05 5.79
C VAL A 152 0.08 11.80 6.47
N TYR A 153 -0.95 12.49 5.96
CA TYR A 153 -2.33 12.33 6.42
C TYR A 153 -3.21 11.84 5.27
N ILE A 154 -3.92 10.71 5.48
CA ILE A 154 -4.85 10.11 4.51
C ILE A 154 -6.21 9.97 5.18
N ALA A 155 -7.27 10.54 4.58
CA ALA A 155 -8.59 10.47 5.19
C ALA A 155 -9.73 10.40 4.16
N ARG A 156 -10.90 9.91 4.61
CA ARG A 156 -12.20 9.93 3.90
C ARG A 156 -12.11 9.45 2.45
N THR A 157 -11.21 8.51 2.19
CA THR A 157 -10.91 7.99 0.85
C THR A 157 -11.56 6.62 0.67
N TYR A 158 -12.24 6.43 -0.46
CA TYR A 158 -12.72 5.14 -0.91
C TYR A 158 -11.71 4.52 -1.87
N ILE A 159 -11.34 3.25 -1.63
CA ILE A 159 -10.39 2.53 -2.50
C ILE A 159 -10.93 1.14 -2.82
N SER A 160 -10.92 0.80 -4.11
CA SER A 160 -11.25 -0.52 -4.63
C SER A 160 -10.35 -0.85 -5.83
N VAL A 161 -9.29 -1.61 -5.61
CA VAL A 161 -8.23 -1.85 -6.59
C VAL A 161 -7.82 -3.31 -6.63
N HIS A 162 -7.01 -3.72 -7.62
CA HIS A 162 -6.62 -5.13 -7.76
C HIS A 162 -5.36 -5.52 -6.98
N ASP A 163 -4.59 -4.57 -6.45
CA ASP A 163 -3.45 -4.83 -5.57
C ASP A 163 -3.70 -4.19 -4.20
N ASP A 164 -2.68 -3.74 -3.47
CA ASP A 164 -2.86 -3.13 -2.15
C ASP A 164 -3.61 -1.79 -2.23
N ASP A 165 -4.56 -1.55 -1.33
CA ASP A 165 -5.30 -0.28 -1.29
C ASP A 165 -4.38 0.87 -0.85
N ILE A 166 -3.70 0.71 0.29
CA ILE A 166 -2.61 1.59 0.73
C ILE A 166 -1.38 0.77 1.06
N SER A 167 -0.25 1.09 0.43
CA SER A 167 1.05 0.49 0.72
C SER A 167 2.01 1.50 1.32
N ILE A 168 2.58 1.16 2.49
CA ILE A 168 3.65 1.95 3.11
C ILE A 168 4.97 1.26 2.80
N LYS A 169 5.86 1.98 2.13
CA LYS A 169 7.13 1.48 1.57
C LYS A 169 8.30 2.37 1.96
N SER A 170 9.52 1.84 1.94
CA SER A 170 10.75 2.60 2.24
C SER A 170 11.98 2.01 1.53
N GLY A 171 11.79 1.58 0.29
CA GLY A 171 12.88 1.04 -0.51
C GLY A 171 13.16 -0.44 -0.29
N LYS A 172 13.89 -1.03 -1.26
CA LYS A 172 14.10 -2.46 -1.38
C LYS A 172 15.57 -2.84 -1.25
N ASP A 173 15.84 -3.83 -0.39
CA ASP A 173 17.12 -4.53 -0.24
C ASP A 173 18.30 -3.56 -0.01
N GLU A 174 19.42 -3.77 -0.66
CA GLU A 174 20.61 -2.94 -0.51
C GLU A 174 20.37 -1.48 -0.93
N ASP A 175 19.61 -1.26 -2.01
CA ASP A 175 19.29 0.09 -2.48
C ASP A 175 18.45 0.86 -1.45
N GLY A 176 17.43 0.23 -0.89
CA GLY A 176 16.62 0.82 0.17
C GLY A 176 17.42 1.14 1.43
N ARG A 177 18.34 0.25 1.84
CA ARG A 177 19.25 0.50 2.99
C ARG A 177 20.26 1.60 2.68
N ARG A 178 20.79 1.67 1.47
CA ARG A 178 21.70 2.73 1.01
C ARG A 178 21.04 4.11 1.09
N VAL A 179 19.80 4.22 0.63
CA VAL A 179 19.01 5.47 0.75
C VAL A 179 18.68 5.77 2.21
N GLY A 180 18.32 4.73 2.98
CA GLY A 180 18.14 4.79 4.43
C GLY A 180 17.08 5.79 4.90
N ARG A 181 16.05 6.06 4.07
CA ARG A 181 14.98 7.01 4.39
C ARG A 181 13.70 6.26 4.73
N PRO A 182 13.23 6.34 5.98
CA PRO A 182 12.02 5.66 6.42
C PRO A 182 10.74 6.32 5.88
N SER A 183 9.63 5.58 5.99
CA SER A 183 8.29 6.15 5.98
C SER A 183 7.80 6.27 7.42
N GLU A 184 7.39 7.47 7.84
CA GLU A 184 7.11 7.72 9.25
C GLU A 184 6.04 8.80 9.50
N ASN A 185 5.40 8.74 10.69
CA ASN A 185 4.38 9.68 11.13
C ASN A 185 3.21 9.74 10.14
N ILE A 186 2.57 8.60 9.91
CA ILE A 186 1.48 8.46 8.94
C ILE A 186 0.18 8.19 9.68
N LEU A 187 -0.84 9.00 9.40
CA LEU A 187 -2.19 8.80 9.91
C LEU A 187 -3.16 8.49 8.77
N ILE A 188 -3.85 7.36 8.88
CA ILE A 188 -4.89 6.90 7.95
C ILE A 188 -6.17 6.77 8.75
N GLU A 189 -7.23 7.53 8.36
CA GLU A 189 -8.47 7.48 9.13
C GLU A 189 -9.73 7.73 8.28
N ASP A 190 -10.85 7.22 8.79
CA ASP A 190 -12.17 7.42 8.19
C ASP A 190 -12.25 6.98 6.71
N CYS A 191 -11.45 5.98 6.32
CA CYS A 191 -11.39 5.43 4.96
C CYS A 191 -12.28 4.20 4.79
N HIS A 192 -12.66 3.94 3.54
CA HIS A 192 -13.38 2.74 3.15
C HIS A 192 -12.58 1.96 2.10
N PHE A 193 -12.13 0.77 2.46
CA PHE A 193 -11.40 -0.15 1.61
C PHE A 193 -12.33 -1.27 1.18
N ALA A 194 -12.55 -1.41 -0.12
CA ALA A 194 -13.38 -2.46 -0.68
C ALA A 194 -12.51 -3.62 -1.20
N TYR A 195 -12.55 -3.91 -2.49
CA TYR A 195 -11.73 -4.97 -3.06
C TYR A 195 -10.25 -4.57 -3.15
N GLY A 196 -9.36 -5.43 -2.65
CA GLY A 196 -7.91 -5.23 -2.69
C GLY A 196 -7.13 -6.43 -2.14
N HIS A 197 -5.80 -6.43 -2.29
CA HIS A 197 -4.95 -7.47 -1.67
C HIS A 197 -4.68 -7.17 -0.20
N GLY A 198 -4.63 -5.91 0.20
CA GLY A 198 -4.48 -5.46 1.58
C GLY A 198 -5.02 -4.06 1.74
N ALA A 199 -5.85 -3.81 2.78
CA ALA A 199 -6.37 -2.47 3.02
C ALA A 199 -5.24 -1.51 3.40
N VAL A 200 -4.41 -1.91 4.37
CA VAL A 200 -3.17 -1.20 4.69
C VAL A 200 -2.04 -2.20 4.81
N THR A 201 -1.07 -2.08 3.92
CA THR A 201 0.06 -2.99 3.77
C THR A 201 1.36 -2.31 4.19
N MET A 202 2.10 -2.92 5.13
CA MET A 202 3.49 -2.59 5.40
C MET A 202 4.37 -3.42 4.46
N GLY A 203 4.94 -2.77 3.45
CA GLY A 203 5.83 -3.46 2.51
C GLY A 203 5.26 -3.74 1.12
N SER A 204 5.94 -4.65 0.43
CA SER A 204 7.13 -5.48 0.79
C SER A 204 8.46 -4.72 0.85
N GLU A 205 8.55 -3.52 0.33
CA GLU A 205 9.75 -2.69 0.30
C GLU A 205 9.87 -1.88 1.60
N ILE A 206 10.60 -2.43 2.58
CA ILE A 206 10.71 -1.85 3.94
C ILE A 206 12.14 -1.65 4.41
N SER A 207 13.09 -1.67 3.49
CA SER A 207 14.51 -1.69 3.83
C SER A 207 15.03 -0.40 4.49
N GLY A 208 14.35 0.74 4.25
CA GLY A 208 14.63 2.01 4.91
C GLY A 208 13.94 2.21 6.26
N GLY A 209 13.03 1.29 6.62
CA GLY A 209 12.25 1.33 7.86
C GLY A 209 10.87 1.98 7.72
N ILE A 210 9.94 1.57 8.60
CA ILE A 210 8.58 2.14 8.72
C ILE A 210 8.29 2.34 10.21
N ARG A 211 7.80 3.52 10.60
CA ARG A 211 7.39 3.74 12.00
C ARG A 211 6.29 4.77 12.17
N ASN A 212 5.64 4.70 13.35
CA ASN A 212 4.63 5.66 13.77
C ASN A 212 3.51 5.76 12.73
N VAL A 213 2.90 4.62 12.37
CA VAL A 213 1.76 4.56 11.46
C VAL A 213 0.51 4.19 12.26
N THR A 214 -0.53 4.99 12.14
CA THR A 214 -1.83 4.72 12.76
C THR A 214 -2.90 4.62 11.69
N THR A 215 -3.65 3.52 11.71
CA THR A 215 -4.86 3.31 10.91
C THR A 215 -6.04 3.19 11.85
N ARG A 216 -7.06 4.05 11.68
CA ARG A 216 -8.20 4.06 12.60
C ARG A 216 -9.52 4.46 11.96
N ARG A 217 -10.63 3.98 12.58
CA ARG A 217 -12.01 4.29 12.16
C ARG A 217 -12.24 4.02 10.68
N CYS A 218 -11.68 2.91 10.18
CA CYS A 218 -11.83 2.50 8.80
C CYS A 218 -12.80 1.32 8.69
N ARG A 219 -13.48 1.27 7.56
CA ARG A 219 -14.31 0.15 7.15
C ARG A 219 -13.61 -0.62 6.03
N ILE A 220 -13.58 -1.95 6.14
CA ILE A 220 -12.98 -2.84 5.14
C ILE A 220 -14.01 -3.90 4.77
N ASP A 221 -14.29 -4.05 3.47
CA ASP A 221 -15.22 -5.07 2.97
C ASP A 221 -14.87 -5.48 1.52
N GLY A 222 -15.80 -6.15 0.81
CA GLY A 222 -15.69 -6.36 -0.65
C GLY A 222 -14.64 -7.36 -1.11
N ASP A 223 -14.42 -8.45 -0.37
CA ASP A 223 -13.49 -9.54 -0.72
C ASP A 223 -12.00 -9.13 -0.65
N ASN A 224 -11.66 -8.17 0.21
CA ASN A 224 -10.26 -7.84 0.51
C ASN A 224 -9.50 -9.07 1.01
N TRP A 225 -8.26 -9.27 0.56
CA TRP A 225 -7.55 -10.54 0.81
C TRP A 225 -6.97 -10.61 2.22
N GLY A 226 -6.45 -9.51 2.74
CA GLY A 226 -5.86 -9.42 4.07
C GLY A 226 -5.76 -7.98 4.53
N PRO A 227 -6.83 -7.44 5.15
CA PRO A 227 -6.93 -6.05 5.57
C PRO A 227 -5.70 -5.50 6.30
N ILE A 228 -5.21 -6.25 7.28
CA ILE A 228 -4.00 -5.92 8.05
C ILE A 228 -2.86 -6.75 7.51
N ARG A 229 -1.97 -6.13 6.75
CA ARG A 229 -0.99 -6.85 5.96
C ARG A 229 0.45 -6.39 6.20
N PHE A 230 1.35 -7.36 6.39
CA PHE A 230 2.79 -7.14 6.49
C PHE A 230 3.49 -8.10 5.54
N LYS A 231 4.24 -7.55 4.61
CA LYS A 231 5.00 -8.34 3.62
C LYS A 231 6.49 -8.04 3.75
N SER A 232 7.31 -9.07 3.86
CA SER A 232 8.77 -8.96 3.76
C SER A 232 9.38 -10.25 3.26
N GLN A 233 10.67 -10.24 3.02
CA GLN A 233 11.47 -11.42 2.72
C GLN A 233 12.94 -11.18 3.09
N PRO A 234 13.75 -12.20 3.34
CA PRO A 234 15.20 -12.08 3.31
C PRO A 234 15.68 -11.77 1.87
N PRO A 235 16.62 -10.86 1.63
CA PRO A 235 17.39 -10.04 2.55
C PRO A 235 16.87 -8.59 2.69
N ARG A 236 15.58 -8.39 2.81
CA ARG A 236 14.99 -7.04 2.87
C ARG A 236 15.61 -6.20 3.99
N GLY A 237 15.78 -6.78 5.19
CA GLY A 237 16.22 -6.03 6.36
C GLY A 237 15.23 -4.93 6.73
N GLY A 238 15.75 -3.85 7.32
CA GLY A 238 14.91 -2.76 7.80
C GLY A 238 14.14 -3.12 9.06
N TRP A 239 13.20 -2.27 9.42
CA TRP A 239 12.39 -2.40 10.63
C TRP A 239 11.00 -1.81 10.42
N VAL A 240 10.01 -2.36 11.14
CA VAL A 240 8.65 -1.84 11.21
C VAL A 240 8.29 -1.74 12.69
N GLU A 241 8.03 -0.53 13.19
CA GLU A 241 7.81 -0.29 14.61
C GLU A 241 6.75 0.78 14.90
N ASN A 242 6.08 0.66 16.04
CA ASN A 242 5.04 1.58 16.50
C ASN A 242 3.92 1.70 15.46
N ILE A 243 3.31 0.59 15.09
CA ILE A 243 2.19 0.53 14.16
C ILE A 243 0.91 0.26 14.95
N THR A 244 -0.12 1.04 14.72
CA THR A 244 -1.41 0.87 15.38
C THR A 244 -2.53 0.73 14.37
N PHE A 245 -3.33 -0.33 14.55
CA PHE A 245 -4.63 -0.51 13.90
C PHE A 245 -5.70 -0.46 14.98
N GLU A 246 -6.62 0.51 14.89
CA GLU A 246 -7.62 0.67 15.93
C GLU A 246 -9.00 1.09 15.41
N ASP A 247 -10.04 0.67 16.09
CA ASP A 247 -11.43 1.01 15.77
C ASP A 247 -11.78 0.66 14.31
N LEU A 248 -11.47 -0.58 13.89
CA LEU A 248 -11.73 -1.05 12.53
C LEU A 248 -12.95 -1.97 12.49
N GLU A 249 -13.77 -1.79 11.44
CA GLU A 249 -14.86 -2.68 11.08
C GLU A 249 -14.49 -3.44 9.81
N ILE A 250 -14.31 -4.76 9.92
CA ILE A 250 -13.91 -5.64 8.81
C ILE A 250 -15.02 -6.64 8.55
N ALA A 251 -15.52 -6.73 7.32
CA ALA A 251 -16.59 -7.63 6.94
C ALA A 251 -16.36 -8.26 5.56
N ASP A 252 -16.79 -9.51 5.40
CA ASP A 252 -16.80 -10.21 4.11
C ASP A 252 -15.45 -10.29 3.38
N THR A 253 -14.36 -10.31 4.13
CA THR A 253 -12.99 -10.42 3.62
C THR A 253 -12.53 -11.88 3.53
N ARG A 254 -11.43 -12.12 2.80
CA ARG A 254 -10.85 -13.49 2.70
C ARG A 254 -10.13 -13.89 3.97
N SER A 255 -9.36 -12.98 4.54
CA SER A 255 -8.75 -13.17 5.86
C SER A 255 -8.79 -11.87 6.64
N ILE A 256 -8.49 -11.91 7.94
CA ILE A 256 -8.32 -10.72 8.78
C ILE A 256 -6.86 -10.25 8.73
N LEU A 257 -5.94 -11.20 8.85
CA LEU A 257 -4.50 -10.96 8.97
C LEU A 257 -3.74 -11.65 7.84
N ASP A 258 -2.79 -10.95 7.23
CA ASP A 258 -1.81 -11.51 6.31
C ASP A 258 -0.41 -10.98 6.66
N VAL A 259 0.18 -11.56 7.70
CA VAL A 259 1.55 -11.25 8.12
C VAL A 259 2.48 -12.34 7.61
N ASN A 260 3.26 -12.03 6.58
CA ASN A 260 4.15 -12.98 5.94
C ASN A 260 5.53 -12.38 5.66
N LEU A 261 6.50 -12.70 6.51
CA LEU A 261 7.87 -12.21 6.39
C LEU A 261 8.76 -13.07 5.46
N GLU A 262 8.21 -14.15 4.93
CA GLU A 262 8.82 -14.94 3.84
C GLU A 262 7.99 -14.83 2.55
N TRP A 263 7.29 -13.69 2.39
CA TRP A 263 6.49 -13.40 1.22
C TRP A 263 7.37 -13.29 -0.03
N ARG A 264 6.96 -13.93 -1.10
CA ARG A 264 7.73 -13.99 -2.34
C ARG A 264 6.81 -13.84 -3.54
N ALA A 265 7.13 -12.91 -4.39
CA ALA A 265 6.47 -12.75 -5.68
C ALA A 265 7.48 -12.63 -6.81
N GLY A 266 7.08 -13.08 -7.98
CA GLY A 266 7.83 -12.90 -9.22
C GLY A 266 9.29 -13.33 -9.11
N ARG A 267 10.22 -12.43 -9.40
CA ARG A 267 11.68 -12.66 -9.41
C ARG A 267 12.28 -12.93 -8.02
N ASP A 268 11.58 -12.53 -6.97
CA ASP A 268 12.06 -12.68 -5.60
C ASP A 268 12.00 -14.14 -5.10
N ARG A 269 11.35 -15.04 -5.84
CA ARG A 269 11.26 -16.46 -5.47
C ARG A 269 12.61 -17.19 -5.42
N SER A 270 13.64 -16.65 -6.08
CA SER A 270 14.99 -17.22 -6.07
C SER A 270 15.84 -16.82 -4.88
N VAL A 271 15.39 -15.87 -4.06
CA VAL A 271 16.14 -15.42 -2.87
C VAL A 271 16.14 -16.53 -1.82
N PRO A 272 17.32 -16.93 -1.29
CA PRO A 272 17.39 -17.94 -0.25
C PRO A 272 16.66 -17.53 1.02
N VAL A 273 15.99 -18.47 1.68
CA VAL A 273 15.24 -18.24 2.93
C VAL A 273 16.15 -17.73 4.05
N PHE A 274 17.41 -18.11 4.04
CA PHE A 274 18.40 -17.83 5.10
C PHE A 274 19.26 -16.59 4.81
N ALA A 275 18.89 -15.77 3.85
CA ALA A 275 19.67 -14.57 3.56
C ALA A 275 19.45 -13.49 4.64
N ASP A 276 20.52 -12.97 5.18
CA ASP A 276 20.54 -11.79 6.04
C ASP A 276 20.67 -10.51 5.19
N PRO A 277 20.20 -9.36 5.67
CA PRO A 277 19.51 -9.10 6.93
C PRO A 277 18.00 -9.40 6.86
N VAL A 278 17.40 -9.74 8.02
CA VAL A 278 15.95 -9.90 8.16
C VAL A 278 15.29 -8.65 8.73
N THR A 279 14.01 -8.45 8.39
CA THR A 279 13.21 -7.34 8.90
C THR A 279 12.90 -7.52 10.38
N GLN A 280 13.00 -6.44 11.16
CA GLN A 280 12.62 -6.41 12.57
C GLN A 280 11.21 -5.83 12.73
N LEU A 281 10.35 -6.51 13.49
CA LEU A 281 9.01 -6.01 13.87
C LEU A 281 8.99 -5.71 15.37
N ARG A 282 8.43 -4.54 15.77
CA ARG A 282 8.32 -4.12 17.16
C ARG A 282 7.08 -3.29 17.39
N ASN A 283 6.39 -3.53 18.51
CA ASN A 283 5.29 -2.71 18.98
C ASN A 283 4.20 -2.49 17.89
N ILE A 284 3.65 -3.60 17.40
CA ILE A 284 2.51 -3.58 16.49
C ILE A 284 1.25 -3.83 17.33
N VAL A 285 0.38 -2.85 17.44
CA VAL A 285 -0.84 -2.90 18.26
C VAL A 285 -2.06 -2.96 17.36
N ILE A 286 -2.93 -3.95 17.60
CA ILE A 286 -4.22 -4.11 16.92
C ILE A 286 -5.27 -4.12 18.02
N ARG A 287 -6.12 -3.08 18.06
CA ARG A 287 -7.07 -2.94 19.16
C ARG A 287 -8.45 -2.44 18.74
N ARG A 288 -9.46 -2.93 19.45
CA ARG A 288 -10.87 -2.59 19.19
C ARG A 288 -11.24 -2.80 17.72
N VAL A 289 -10.86 -3.97 17.20
CA VAL A 289 -11.16 -4.39 15.84
C VAL A 289 -12.28 -5.43 15.89
N HIS A 290 -13.35 -5.15 15.15
CA HIS A 290 -14.43 -6.10 14.91
C HIS A 290 -14.29 -6.65 13.50
N ALA A 291 -14.07 -7.96 13.37
CA ALA A 291 -13.77 -8.56 12.09
C ALA A 291 -14.55 -9.85 11.85
N LYS A 292 -15.10 -9.96 10.63
CA LYS A 292 -15.70 -11.18 10.10
C LYS A 292 -15.14 -11.51 8.74
N ALA A 293 -14.56 -12.72 8.59
CA ALA A 293 -13.86 -13.14 7.39
C ALA A 293 -14.05 -14.65 7.12
N ARG A 294 -13.51 -15.15 5.99
CA ARG A 294 -13.44 -16.59 5.74
C ARG A 294 -12.33 -17.27 6.56
N SER A 295 -11.27 -16.54 6.91
CA SER A 295 -10.16 -17.04 7.72
C SER A 295 -9.69 -15.99 8.72
N LEU A 296 -9.22 -16.40 9.89
CA LEU A 296 -8.47 -15.49 10.75
C LEU A 296 -7.14 -15.08 10.11
N GLY A 297 -6.58 -15.91 9.22
CA GLY A 297 -5.41 -15.59 8.42
C GLY A 297 -4.12 -16.24 8.90
N VAL A 298 -3.01 -15.53 8.69
CA VAL A 298 -1.66 -16.01 9.01
C VAL A 298 -0.82 -14.92 9.69
N VAL A 299 -0.04 -15.35 10.68
CA VAL A 299 1.07 -14.57 11.25
C VAL A 299 2.32 -15.44 11.17
N SER A 300 3.21 -15.12 10.23
CA SER A 300 4.40 -15.90 9.93
C SER A 300 5.66 -15.05 9.98
N GLY A 301 6.49 -15.31 10.99
CA GLY A 301 7.86 -14.79 11.08
C GLY A 301 8.82 -15.53 10.14
N PHE A 302 10.10 -15.16 10.22
CA PHE A 302 11.16 -15.86 9.49
C PHE A 302 11.44 -17.24 10.10
N SER A 303 11.71 -18.23 9.26
CA SER A 303 12.11 -19.57 9.74
C SER A 303 13.46 -19.57 10.47
N VAL A 304 14.31 -18.58 10.22
CA VAL A 304 15.63 -18.43 10.82
C VAL A 304 15.69 -17.45 12.00
N SER A 305 14.68 -16.60 12.15
CA SER A 305 14.59 -15.62 13.22
C SER A 305 13.12 -15.36 13.51
N PRO A 306 12.55 -15.97 14.54
CA PRO A 306 11.19 -15.68 14.97
C PRO A 306 11.05 -14.21 15.37
N PHE A 307 9.83 -13.73 15.52
CA PHE A 307 9.56 -12.38 16.02
C PHE A 307 10.27 -12.17 17.36
N GLY A 308 10.85 -10.98 17.52
CA GLY A 308 11.35 -10.55 18.83
C GLY A 308 10.21 -10.43 19.86
N GLU A 309 10.57 -10.30 21.13
CA GLU A 309 9.61 -10.03 22.20
C GLU A 309 8.77 -8.78 21.86
N ASP A 310 7.46 -8.81 22.17
CA ASP A 310 6.51 -7.71 21.95
C ASP A 310 6.30 -7.28 20.47
N ALA A 311 6.41 -8.21 19.53
CA ALA A 311 6.18 -7.88 18.11
C ALA A 311 4.72 -7.50 17.84
N PHE A 312 3.75 -8.32 18.27
CA PHE A 312 2.32 -8.08 18.05
C PHE A 312 1.53 -8.15 19.35
N HIS A 313 0.66 -7.17 19.56
CA HIS A 313 -0.26 -7.12 20.67
C HIS A 313 -1.69 -6.84 20.17
N PHE A 314 -2.60 -7.76 20.44
CA PHE A 314 -4.01 -7.66 20.14
C PHE A 314 -4.77 -7.34 21.41
N GLU A 315 -5.59 -6.27 21.40
CA GLU A 315 -6.32 -5.78 22.55
C GLU A 315 -7.82 -5.59 22.23
N ASP A 316 -8.70 -6.14 23.04
CA ASP A 316 -10.16 -5.91 22.98
C ASP A 316 -10.75 -6.10 21.56
N CYS A 317 -10.38 -7.18 20.88
CA CYS A 317 -10.82 -7.48 19.52
C CYS A 317 -11.87 -8.60 19.50
N VAL A 318 -12.74 -8.59 18.50
CA VAL A 318 -13.66 -9.67 18.18
C VAL A 318 -13.39 -10.15 16.76
N PHE A 319 -12.92 -11.39 16.62
CA PHE A 319 -12.58 -12.00 15.35
C PHE A 319 -13.47 -13.23 15.08
N GLU A 320 -14.35 -13.14 14.08
CA GLU A 320 -15.21 -14.22 13.61
C GLU A 320 -14.73 -14.72 12.25
N ALA A 321 -14.55 -16.03 12.09
CA ALA A 321 -14.15 -16.62 10.82
C ALA A 321 -14.57 -18.08 10.67
N GLU A 322 -14.62 -18.59 9.43
CA GLU A 322 -14.81 -20.01 9.16
C GLU A 322 -13.61 -20.83 9.63
N THR A 323 -12.38 -20.37 9.36
CA THR A 323 -11.16 -21.09 9.72
C THR A 323 -10.25 -20.28 10.63
N GLY A 324 -9.45 -21.00 11.45
CA GLY A 324 -8.58 -20.43 12.47
C GLY A 324 -7.34 -19.70 11.95
N LEU A 325 -6.53 -19.21 12.90
CA LEU A 325 -5.29 -18.47 12.69
C LEU A 325 -4.09 -19.41 12.60
N SER A 326 -3.29 -19.26 11.56
CA SER A 326 -1.99 -19.94 11.44
C SER A 326 -0.88 -19.11 12.06
N LEU A 327 -0.24 -19.61 13.11
CA LEU A 327 0.93 -19.01 13.73
C LEU A 327 2.18 -19.81 13.35
N ARG A 328 3.20 -19.16 12.78
CA ARG A 328 4.47 -19.79 12.43
C ARG A 328 5.63 -18.90 12.87
N ASN A 329 6.57 -19.42 13.63
CA ASN A 329 7.73 -18.64 14.09
C ASN A 329 7.31 -17.27 14.69
N ALA A 330 6.22 -17.28 15.47
CA ALA A 330 5.51 -16.12 15.95
C ALA A 330 5.32 -16.18 17.48
N ASP A 331 6.41 -16.41 18.21
CA ASP A 331 6.39 -16.66 19.66
C ASP A 331 6.01 -15.40 20.48
N ALA A 332 6.12 -14.21 19.89
CA ALA A 332 5.86 -12.93 20.54
C ALA A 332 4.55 -12.27 20.07
N VAL A 333 3.49 -13.05 20.01
CA VAL A 333 2.12 -12.57 19.73
C VAL A 333 1.28 -12.69 21.01
N ARG A 334 0.74 -11.55 21.47
CA ARG A 334 -0.08 -11.46 22.68
C ARG A 334 -1.53 -11.15 22.33
N PHE A 335 -2.46 -11.74 23.10
CA PHE A 335 -3.90 -11.54 22.93
C PHE A 335 -4.50 -11.21 24.30
N ASP A 336 -4.92 -9.95 24.50
CA ASP A 336 -5.58 -9.48 25.70
C ASP A 336 -7.01 -9.02 25.38
N GLY A 337 -8.01 -9.61 26.04
CA GLY A 337 -9.42 -9.30 25.78
C GLY A 337 -9.91 -9.69 24.39
N VAL A 338 -9.24 -10.60 23.69
CA VAL A 338 -9.60 -11.00 22.32
C VAL A 338 -10.57 -12.18 22.34
N GLN A 339 -11.69 -12.01 21.66
CA GLN A 339 -12.66 -13.06 21.42
C GLN A 339 -12.48 -13.65 20.02
N PHE A 340 -12.25 -14.95 19.92
CA PHE A 340 -12.22 -15.71 18.68
C PHE A 340 -13.48 -16.56 18.54
N ILE A 341 -14.15 -16.44 17.38
CA ILE A 341 -15.31 -17.23 17.00
C ILE A 341 -14.96 -17.95 15.70
N VAL A 342 -14.60 -19.23 15.79
CA VAL A 342 -14.21 -20.07 14.64
C VAL A 342 -15.26 -21.14 14.44
N HIS A 343 -15.82 -21.20 13.23
CA HIS A 343 -16.93 -22.10 12.92
C HIS A 343 -16.47 -23.48 12.48
N ASP A 344 -15.26 -23.61 11.89
CA ASP A 344 -14.70 -24.88 11.44
C ASP A 344 -13.26 -25.07 11.91
N GLY A 345 -13.06 -26.04 12.79
CA GLY A 345 -11.76 -26.40 13.32
C GLY A 345 -11.29 -25.59 14.53
N PRO A 346 -10.01 -25.69 14.89
CA PRO A 346 -9.44 -25.01 16.05
C PRO A 346 -9.16 -23.52 15.78
N THR A 347 -9.18 -22.72 16.85
CA THR A 347 -8.82 -21.29 16.77
C THR A 347 -7.40 -21.08 16.25
N PHE A 348 -6.45 -21.88 16.73
CA PHE A 348 -5.07 -21.85 16.25
C PHE A 348 -4.78 -23.13 15.46
N LEU A 349 -4.44 -22.96 14.19
CA LEU A 349 -4.13 -24.07 13.30
C LEU A 349 -2.79 -24.70 13.67
N PRO A 350 -2.67 -26.06 13.67
CA PRO A 350 -1.42 -26.71 13.97
C PRO A 350 -0.36 -26.32 12.92
N ILE A 351 0.85 -26.09 13.40
CA ILE A 351 2.02 -25.82 12.55
C ILE A 351 2.24 -27.05 11.68
N ARG A 352 2.02 -26.94 10.37
CA ARG A 352 2.50 -27.96 9.44
C ARG A 352 3.99 -27.71 9.26
N THR A 353 4.83 -28.41 10.01
CA THR A 353 6.24 -28.54 9.67
C THR A 353 6.32 -29.28 8.34
N THR A 354 6.65 -28.60 7.28
CA THR A 354 7.12 -29.28 6.06
C THR A 354 8.44 -29.93 6.40
N PRO A 355 8.60 -31.24 6.11
CA PRO A 355 9.84 -31.97 6.37
C PRO A 355 11.01 -31.41 5.58
#